data_4397aa1cf1bb2cfe625ba931197d6070
#
_entry.id   4397aa1cf1bb2cfe625ba931197d6070
#
_cell.length_a   1.000
_cell.length_b   1.000
_cell.length_c   1.000
_cell.angle_alpha   90.00
_cell.angle_beta   90.00
_cell.angle_gamma   90.00
#
_symmetry.space_group_name_H-M   'P 1'
#
loop_
_entity.id
_entity.type
_entity.pdbx_description
1 polymer ?
#
loop_
_entity_poly.entity_id
_entity_poly.type
_entity_poly.pdbx_seq_one_letter_code
_entity_poly.pdbx_strand_id
1 'polypeptide(L)'
;MYKRQIYPDHWGRKNEHQDKPSKAFHDRWLNRLKEVVDNYKPDYVWFDFGIRFIHEKYKKDFLSYYYNKETEWGNEVVVSYKWHDLPPGSGLLDLELGRESELTHYDWITDTTVHDGSAWAYMKNSKYKTTTDLVHYLIDNVSKNGYMLLNIGPKPDGTIPEEDKNLLEGIGNWLDVNGEAIFETETWDQYGEGPTKMNEAGPFSDNRAKLIYTAKDFRFTTKDNFLYATALGWPSKDFTIESIYKLFDNEIERVELLGSADKVEWKHTRDGLHITRPDNKPCEHSYSFKITRKESL
;
A
#
# COMPACT_ATOMS: atom_id res chain seq x y z
N MET A 1 -3.83 17.95 -16.82
CA MET A 1 -3.93 19.21 -17.56
C MET A 1 -2.82 20.19 -17.24
N TYR A 2 -2.47 20.43 -15.99
CA TYR A 2 -1.41 21.36 -15.58
C TYR A 2 0.01 20.97 -16.07
N LYS A 3 0.34 19.69 -16.16
CA LYS A 3 1.66 19.21 -16.62
C LYS A 3 2.01 19.65 -18.05
N ARG A 4 1.00 19.77 -18.93
CA ARG A 4 1.20 20.22 -20.33
C ARG A 4 1.41 21.72 -20.46
N GLN A 5 0.90 22.53 -19.55
CA GLN A 5 0.99 23.99 -19.60
C GLN A 5 2.35 24.51 -19.10
N ILE A 6 3.01 23.78 -18.18
CA ILE A 6 4.27 24.21 -17.58
C ILE A 6 5.47 23.86 -18.49
N TYR A 7 5.38 22.78 -19.29
CA TYR A 7 6.46 22.28 -20.14
C TYR A 7 5.94 21.83 -21.50
N PRO A 8 5.44 22.76 -22.36
CA PRO A 8 4.83 22.39 -23.63
C PRO A 8 5.76 21.68 -24.61
N ASP A 9 7.06 21.91 -24.48
CA ASP A 9 8.07 21.38 -25.40
C ASP A 9 8.48 19.92 -25.13
N HIS A 10 8.06 19.34 -24.00
CA HIS A 10 8.51 18.02 -23.54
C HIS A 10 7.42 16.97 -23.40
N TRP A 11 6.15 17.34 -23.58
CA TRP A 11 5.02 16.43 -23.45
C TRP A 11 4.19 16.29 -24.72
N GLY A 12 4.16 15.07 -25.24
CA GLY A 12 3.06 14.66 -26.12
C GLY A 12 3.31 14.58 -27.60
N ARG A 13 4.56 14.47 -28.05
CA ARG A 13 4.82 14.02 -29.43
C ARG A 13 5.35 12.59 -29.42
N LYS A 14 4.62 11.69 -30.08
CA LYS A 14 4.97 10.27 -30.29
C LYS A 14 6.11 10.07 -31.29
N ASN A 15 7.11 10.94 -31.33
CA ASN A 15 8.22 10.78 -32.22
C ASN A 15 9.42 10.21 -31.45
N GLU A 16 9.95 9.10 -31.91
CA GLU A 16 11.12 8.38 -31.42
C GLU A 16 12.42 9.23 -31.41
N HIS A 17 12.34 10.46 -31.86
CA HIS A 17 13.40 11.49 -31.85
C HIS A 17 13.06 12.67 -30.94
N GLN A 18 12.49 12.40 -29.76
CA GLN A 18 12.33 13.46 -28.77
C GLN A 18 13.72 13.98 -28.39
N ASP A 19 13.99 15.25 -28.68
CA ASP A 19 15.18 15.94 -28.25
C ASP A 19 15.33 15.76 -26.74
N LYS A 20 16.50 15.29 -26.30
CA LYS A 20 16.82 15.20 -24.88
C LYS A 20 16.63 16.58 -24.25
N PRO A 21 16.07 16.65 -23.03
CA PRO A 21 15.90 17.93 -22.37
C PRO A 21 17.21 18.74 -22.35
N SER A 22 17.12 20.04 -22.58
CA SER A 22 18.31 20.92 -22.62
C SER A 22 18.98 21.01 -21.24
N LYS A 23 20.25 21.42 -21.21
CA LYS A 23 20.97 21.71 -19.97
C LYS A 23 20.18 22.72 -19.09
N ALA A 24 19.65 23.76 -19.69
CA ALA A 24 18.87 24.79 -18.98
C ALA A 24 17.58 24.22 -18.36
N PHE A 25 16.96 23.22 -19.00
CA PHE A 25 15.83 22.50 -18.43
C PHE A 25 16.26 21.67 -17.21
N HIS A 26 17.33 20.91 -17.32
CA HIS A 26 17.85 20.10 -16.22
C HIS A 26 18.27 20.94 -15.01
N ASP A 27 18.98 22.06 -15.24
CA ASP A 27 19.38 22.99 -14.19
C ASP A 27 18.14 23.53 -13.46
N ARG A 28 17.12 23.93 -14.21
CA ARG A 28 15.86 24.44 -13.65
C ARG A 28 15.08 23.36 -12.89
N TRP A 29 15.04 22.13 -13.42
CA TRP A 29 14.42 20.98 -12.76
C TRP A 29 15.06 20.72 -11.39
N LEU A 30 16.38 20.62 -11.34
CA LEU A 30 17.12 20.37 -10.10
C LEU A 30 16.96 21.51 -9.09
N ASN A 31 17.07 22.78 -9.56
CA ASN A 31 16.93 23.93 -8.68
C ASN A 31 15.54 24.02 -8.04
N ARG A 32 14.47 23.73 -8.79
CA ARG A 32 13.10 23.69 -8.25
C ARG A 32 12.90 22.61 -7.21
N LEU A 33 13.45 21.44 -7.44
CA LEU A 33 13.38 20.37 -6.44
C LEU A 33 14.11 20.76 -5.16
N LYS A 34 15.31 21.34 -5.26
CA LYS A 34 16.05 21.85 -4.10
C LYS A 34 15.28 22.94 -3.37
N GLU A 35 14.67 23.88 -4.10
CA GLU A 35 13.85 24.94 -3.53
C GLU A 35 12.67 24.36 -2.74
N VAL A 36 11.98 23.34 -3.26
CA VAL A 36 10.88 22.64 -2.53
C VAL A 36 11.43 21.94 -1.29
N VAL A 37 12.52 21.21 -1.43
CA VAL A 37 13.16 20.49 -0.32
C VAL A 37 13.57 21.45 0.79
N ASP A 38 14.23 22.56 0.46
CA ASP A 38 14.72 23.52 1.44
C ASP A 38 13.61 24.29 2.13
N ASN A 39 12.55 24.67 1.41
CA ASN A 39 11.48 25.50 1.94
C ASN A 39 10.43 24.71 2.74
N TYR A 40 10.16 23.46 2.36
CA TYR A 40 9.04 22.68 2.90
C TYR A 40 9.46 21.43 3.65
N LYS A 41 10.73 21.00 3.54
CA LYS A 41 11.26 19.80 4.21
C LYS A 41 10.34 18.58 4.07
N PRO A 42 9.95 18.18 2.85
CA PRO A 42 9.03 17.05 2.67
C PRO A 42 9.70 15.75 3.12
N ASP A 43 8.96 14.90 3.80
CA ASP A 43 9.40 13.53 4.13
C ASP A 43 9.31 12.60 2.92
N TYR A 44 8.46 12.95 1.94
CA TYR A 44 8.18 12.14 0.77
C TYR A 44 8.12 12.98 -0.50
N VAL A 45 8.87 12.57 -1.52
CA VAL A 45 8.82 13.16 -2.87
C VAL A 45 8.35 12.11 -3.87
N TRP A 46 7.15 12.29 -4.40
CA TRP A 46 6.57 11.42 -5.41
C TRP A 46 6.81 11.95 -6.81
N PHE A 47 7.38 11.10 -7.66
CA PHE A 47 7.57 11.38 -9.08
C PHE A 47 6.59 10.59 -9.94
N ASP A 48 5.84 11.33 -10.75
CA ASP A 48 5.08 10.77 -11.84
C ASP A 48 5.99 10.41 -13.04
N PHE A 49 5.42 9.82 -14.09
CA PHE A 49 6.14 9.44 -15.31
C PHE A 49 7.02 10.56 -15.87
N GLY A 50 8.15 10.18 -16.41
CA GLY A 50 8.96 11.05 -17.24
C GLY A 50 10.32 11.42 -16.69
N ILE A 51 10.66 11.09 -15.44
CA ILE A 51 12.02 11.36 -14.94
C ILE A 51 13.09 10.53 -15.68
N ARG A 52 12.72 9.51 -16.44
CA ARG A 52 13.63 8.79 -17.36
C ARG A 52 14.28 9.72 -18.39
N PHE A 53 13.61 10.84 -18.74
CA PHE A 53 14.17 11.82 -19.67
C PHE A 53 15.19 12.77 -19.03
N ILE A 54 15.25 12.81 -17.70
CA ILE A 54 16.23 13.58 -16.95
C ILE A 54 17.58 12.87 -17.04
N HIS A 55 18.62 13.62 -17.41
CA HIS A 55 19.97 13.07 -17.50
C HIS A 55 20.43 12.53 -16.14
N GLU A 56 21.07 11.38 -16.16
CA GLU A 56 21.46 10.61 -14.98
C GLU A 56 22.19 11.43 -13.90
N LYS A 57 23.09 12.31 -14.32
CA LYS A 57 23.81 13.21 -13.42
C LYS A 57 22.85 14.01 -12.52
N TYR A 58 21.78 14.58 -13.09
CA TYR A 58 20.83 15.41 -12.34
C TYR A 58 19.96 14.58 -11.40
N LYS A 59 19.62 13.36 -11.80
CA LYS A 59 18.91 12.41 -10.91
C LYS A 59 19.80 12.07 -9.70
N LYS A 60 21.06 11.72 -9.93
CA LYS A 60 22.03 11.46 -8.86
C LYS A 60 22.25 12.68 -7.96
N ASP A 61 22.41 13.86 -8.55
CA ASP A 61 22.60 15.11 -7.81
C ASP A 61 21.37 15.40 -6.90
N PHE A 62 20.16 15.14 -7.38
CA PHE A 62 18.94 15.32 -6.59
C PHE A 62 18.83 14.26 -5.46
N LEU A 63 18.99 13.00 -5.79
CA LEU A 63 18.89 11.92 -4.78
C LEU A 63 19.92 12.09 -3.68
N SER A 64 21.18 12.37 -4.05
CA SER A 64 22.24 12.65 -3.09
C SER A 64 21.91 13.86 -2.23
N TYR A 65 21.41 14.94 -2.83
CA TYR A 65 21.03 16.15 -2.10
C TYR A 65 19.90 15.87 -1.11
N TYR A 66 18.85 15.18 -1.55
CA TYR A 66 17.67 14.95 -0.74
C TYR A 66 17.90 13.92 0.39
N TYR A 67 18.55 12.79 0.10
CA TYR A 67 18.87 11.81 1.13
C TYR A 67 19.89 12.32 2.17
N ASN A 68 20.77 13.25 1.82
CA ASN A 68 21.63 13.89 2.82
C ASN A 68 20.82 14.80 3.80
N LYS A 69 19.64 15.26 3.42
CA LYS A 69 18.75 16.02 4.32
C LYS A 69 18.22 15.18 5.47
N GLU A 70 18.11 13.87 5.30
CA GLU A 70 17.77 12.93 6.37
C GLU A 70 18.67 13.10 7.58
N THR A 71 19.98 13.11 7.36
CA THR A 71 20.97 13.35 8.44
C THR A 71 20.85 14.77 9.00
N GLU A 72 20.59 15.78 8.16
CA GLU A 72 20.46 17.18 8.58
C GLU A 72 19.19 17.39 9.43
N TRP A 73 18.09 16.75 9.05
CA TRP A 73 16.78 16.96 9.71
C TRP A 73 16.50 15.98 10.84
N GLY A 74 17.20 14.85 10.88
CA GLY A 74 16.98 13.75 11.84
C GLY A 74 15.69 12.96 11.58
N ASN A 75 15.17 13.00 10.33
CA ASN A 75 13.99 12.28 9.88
C ASN A 75 14.30 11.53 8.60
N GLU A 76 13.77 10.32 8.46
CA GLU A 76 13.84 9.57 7.20
C GLU A 76 13.10 10.31 6.08
N VAL A 77 13.66 10.21 4.89
CA VAL A 77 13.04 10.76 3.67
C VAL A 77 12.99 9.70 2.57
N VAL A 78 11.98 9.76 1.73
CA VAL A 78 11.78 8.77 0.68
C VAL A 78 11.37 9.41 -0.64
N VAL A 79 11.80 8.77 -1.72
CA VAL A 79 11.40 9.11 -3.10
C VAL A 79 10.65 7.92 -3.69
N SER A 80 9.57 8.16 -4.42
CA SER A 80 8.99 7.15 -5.29
C SER A 80 9.14 7.51 -6.77
N TYR A 81 9.11 6.49 -7.60
CA TYR A 81 9.27 6.62 -9.05
C TYR A 81 8.50 5.55 -9.80
N LYS A 82 8.12 5.83 -11.03
CA LYS A 82 7.39 4.90 -11.89
C LYS A 82 8.33 4.18 -12.86
N TRP A 83 7.97 2.97 -13.24
CA TRP A 83 8.70 2.10 -14.18
C TRP A 83 10.16 1.86 -13.75
N HIS A 84 11.09 2.06 -14.65
CA HIS A 84 12.53 1.98 -14.42
C HIS A 84 13.19 3.38 -14.52
N ASP A 85 12.47 4.41 -14.10
CA ASP A 85 12.93 5.80 -14.22
C ASP A 85 14.08 6.13 -13.27
N LEU A 86 14.20 5.36 -12.17
CA LEU A 86 15.36 5.30 -11.27
C LEU A 86 15.88 3.86 -11.13
N PRO A 87 17.12 3.66 -10.71
CA PRO A 87 17.63 2.32 -10.41
C PRO A 87 16.88 1.67 -9.22
N PRO A 88 16.71 0.33 -9.24
CA PRO A 88 16.17 -0.39 -8.09
C PRO A 88 16.93 -0.06 -6.79
N GLY A 89 16.20 0.09 -5.69
CA GLY A 89 16.77 0.42 -4.37
C GLY A 89 17.11 1.90 -4.17
N SER A 90 16.85 2.78 -5.15
CA SER A 90 17.02 4.22 -4.97
C SER A 90 15.75 4.96 -4.50
N GLY A 91 14.70 4.23 -4.21
CA GLY A 91 13.40 4.70 -3.75
C GLY A 91 12.34 3.62 -3.91
N LEU A 92 11.09 3.95 -3.65
CA LEU A 92 9.94 3.06 -3.81
C LEU A 92 9.50 2.99 -5.27
N LEU A 93 9.36 1.77 -5.79
CA LEU A 93 8.73 1.57 -7.09
C LEU A 93 7.22 1.78 -6.96
N ASP A 94 6.67 2.68 -7.77
CA ASP A 94 5.24 2.97 -7.80
C ASP A 94 4.55 2.21 -8.94
N LEU A 95 3.57 1.39 -8.55
CA LEU A 95 2.75 0.54 -9.42
C LEU A 95 1.37 1.16 -9.66
N GLU A 96 1.30 2.27 -10.39
CA GLU A 96 0.03 2.99 -10.64
C GLU A 96 -1.16 2.06 -10.93
N LEU A 97 -2.23 2.16 -10.12
CA LEU A 97 -3.45 1.33 -10.23
C LEU A 97 -3.13 -0.17 -10.33
N GLY A 98 -2.15 -0.63 -9.57
CA GLY A 98 -1.71 -2.01 -9.66
C GLY A 98 -1.07 -2.51 -8.38
N ARG A 99 -0.77 -3.80 -8.36
CA ARG A 99 -0.25 -4.51 -7.20
C ARG A 99 0.73 -5.59 -7.61
N GLU A 100 1.51 -6.06 -6.65
CA GLU A 100 2.25 -7.30 -6.79
C GLU A 100 1.35 -8.51 -6.53
N SER A 101 1.62 -9.62 -7.21
CA SER A 101 0.87 -10.86 -7.03
C SER A 101 1.36 -11.67 -5.82
N GLU A 102 2.61 -11.51 -5.47
CA GLU A 102 3.32 -12.29 -4.45
C GLU A 102 4.08 -11.37 -3.48
N LEU A 103 4.59 -11.94 -2.39
CA LEU A 103 5.49 -11.26 -1.49
C LEU A 103 6.76 -10.80 -2.22
N THR A 104 7.13 -9.53 -2.02
CA THR A 104 8.36 -8.96 -2.57
C THR A 104 9.44 -8.81 -1.50
N HIS A 105 10.69 -8.82 -1.93
CA HIS A 105 11.86 -8.53 -1.09
C HIS A 105 12.30 -7.06 -1.16
N TYR A 106 11.50 -6.22 -1.80
CA TYR A 106 11.69 -4.78 -1.94
C TYR A 106 10.39 -4.06 -1.61
N ASP A 107 10.53 -2.86 -1.07
CA ASP A 107 9.41 -1.97 -0.79
C ASP A 107 8.87 -1.36 -2.08
N TRP A 108 7.57 -1.29 -2.19
CA TRP A 108 6.87 -0.68 -3.31
C TRP A 108 5.64 0.10 -2.84
N ILE A 109 5.14 0.97 -3.69
CA ILE A 109 3.93 1.73 -3.42
C ILE A 109 2.99 1.63 -4.61
N THR A 110 1.70 1.75 -4.38
CA THR A 110 0.73 1.98 -5.44
C THR A 110 0.02 3.29 -5.19
N ASP A 111 -0.04 4.15 -6.21
CA ASP A 111 -1.01 5.23 -6.24
C ASP A 111 -2.32 4.68 -6.82
N THR A 112 -3.40 4.79 -6.06
CA THR A 112 -4.75 4.37 -6.45
C THR A 112 -5.77 5.46 -6.11
N THR A 113 -6.99 5.31 -6.58
CA THR A 113 -8.06 6.30 -6.40
C THR A 113 -9.29 5.66 -5.78
N VAL A 114 -10.09 6.46 -5.07
CA VAL A 114 -11.40 6.06 -4.54
C VAL A 114 -12.42 5.76 -5.65
N HIS A 115 -12.17 6.22 -6.87
CA HIS A 115 -13.07 5.98 -8.00
C HIS A 115 -12.92 4.56 -8.55
N ASP A 116 -14.03 3.98 -9.00
CA ASP A 116 -14.06 2.73 -9.75
C ASP A 116 -13.63 3.01 -11.20
N GLY A 117 -12.39 2.66 -11.52
CA GLY A 117 -11.71 3.02 -12.77
C GLY A 117 -10.48 3.90 -12.52
N SER A 118 -10.10 4.70 -13.52
CA SER A 118 -8.84 5.49 -13.52
C SER A 118 -9.06 7.01 -13.41
N ALA A 119 -10.13 7.46 -12.76
CA ALA A 119 -10.37 8.88 -12.54
C ALA A 119 -9.53 9.41 -11.37
N TRP A 120 -8.66 10.39 -11.64
CA TRP A 120 -7.79 11.03 -10.66
C TRP A 120 -8.32 12.37 -10.14
N ALA A 121 -9.32 12.96 -10.80
CA ALA A 121 -9.92 14.22 -10.44
C ALA A 121 -11.43 14.06 -10.22
N TYR A 122 -12.04 15.05 -9.57
CA TYR A 122 -13.49 15.09 -9.44
C TYR A 122 -14.19 14.90 -10.79
N MET A 123 -15.12 13.96 -10.82
CA MET A 123 -16.02 13.74 -11.96
C MET A 123 -17.44 13.65 -11.44
N LYS A 124 -18.34 14.45 -12.04
CA LYS A 124 -19.76 14.36 -11.72
C LYS A 124 -20.31 12.98 -12.11
N ASN A 125 -21.04 12.36 -11.19
CA ASN A 125 -21.60 11.00 -11.36
C ASN A 125 -20.53 9.90 -11.51
N SER A 126 -19.37 10.06 -10.91
CA SER A 126 -18.35 9.01 -10.87
C SER A 126 -18.87 7.79 -10.10
N LYS A 127 -18.40 6.61 -10.50
CA LYS A 127 -18.56 5.40 -9.69
C LYS A 127 -17.43 5.32 -8.69
N TYR A 128 -17.73 4.81 -7.52
CA TYR A 128 -16.77 4.67 -6.42
C TYR A 128 -16.50 3.20 -6.11
N LYS A 129 -15.30 2.91 -5.66
CA LYS A 129 -14.99 1.66 -4.97
C LYS A 129 -15.78 1.61 -3.65
N THR A 130 -15.96 0.42 -3.11
CA THR A 130 -16.53 0.28 -1.75
C THR A 130 -15.43 0.43 -0.70
N THR A 131 -15.81 0.77 0.54
CA THR A 131 -14.88 0.73 1.68
C THR A 131 -14.22 -0.64 1.81
N THR A 132 -14.98 -1.72 1.61
CA THR A 132 -14.45 -3.09 1.63
C THR A 132 -13.37 -3.29 0.56
N ASP A 133 -13.59 -2.83 -0.66
CA ASP A 133 -12.58 -2.94 -1.75
C ASP A 133 -11.27 -2.23 -1.35
N LEU A 134 -11.36 -1.03 -0.75
CA LEU A 134 -10.19 -0.22 -0.35
C LEU A 134 -9.47 -0.81 0.87
N VAL A 135 -10.20 -1.31 1.86
CA VAL A 135 -9.63 -2.01 3.02
C VAL A 135 -8.92 -3.29 2.58
N HIS A 136 -9.54 -4.10 1.74
CA HIS A 136 -8.91 -5.31 1.19
C HIS A 136 -7.65 -4.96 0.38
N TYR A 137 -7.70 -3.86 -0.37
CA TYR A 137 -6.57 -3.37 -1.15
C TYR A 137 -5.38 -3.01 -0.25
N LEU A 138 -5.65 -2.27 0.84
CA LEU A 138 -4.62 -1.90 1.82
C LEU A 138 -3.99 -3.14 2.47
N ILE A 139 -4.82 -4.05 2.97
CA ILE A 139 -4.36 -5.27 3.64
C ILE A 139 -3.51 -6.14 2.70
N ASP A 140 -3.97 -6.33 1.46
CA ASP A 140 -3.26 -7.13 0.45
C ASP A 140 -1.89 -6.53 0.11
N ASN A 141 -1.81 -5.20 -0.04
CA ASN A 141 -0.56 -4.51 -0.31
C ASN A 141 0.44 -4.66 0.84
N VAL A 142 0.01 -4.32 2.07
CA VAL A 142 0.89 -4.36 3.25
C VAL A 142 1.44 -5.77 3.49
N SER A 143 0.61 -6.79 3.32
CA SER A 143 1.05 -8.19 3.47
C SER A 143 2.12 -8.62 2.44
N LYS A 144 2.28 -7.87 1.34
CA LYS A 144 3.22 -8.12 0.25
C LYS A 144 4.39 -7.14 0.18
N ASN A 145 4.63 -6.41 1.27
CA ASN A 145 5.65 -5.36 1.38
C ASN A 145 5.33 -4.08 0.59
N GLY A 146 4.05 -3.77 0.42
CA GLY A 146 3.59 -2.61 -0.35
C GLY A 146 2.89 -1.56 0.50
N TYR A 147 2.92 -0.34 0.01
CA TYR A 147 2.24 0.82 0.58
C TYR A 147 1.10 1.28 -0.32
N MET A 148 0.20 2.11 0.20
CA MET A 148 -0.92 2.67 -0.56
C MET A 148 -0.95 4.20 -0.47
N LEU A 149 -0.91 4.86 -1.62
CA LEU A 149 -1.19 6.28 -1.77
C LEU A 149 -2.60 6.44 -2.35
N LEU A 150 -3.56 6.77 -1.49
CA LEU A 150 -4.97 6.87 -1.90
C LEU A 150 -5.33 8.30 -2.33
N ASN A 151 -5.73 8.44 -3.59
CA ASN A 151 -6.18 9.70 -4.17
C ASN A 151 -7.68 9.89 -3.97
N ILE A 152 -8.05 11.12 -3.63
CA ILE A 152 -9.43 11.64 -3.65
C ILE A 152 -9.56 12.76 -4.67
N GLY A 153 -10.78 13.06 -5.12
CA GLY A 153 -11.05 14.07 -6.15
C GLY A 153 -11.77 15.32 -5.59
N PRO A 154 -11.09 16.34 -5.02
CA PRO A 154 -11.75 17.55 -4.56
C PRO A 154 -12.52 18.25 -5.67
N LYS A 155 -13.67 18.85 -5.32
CA LYS A 155 -14.48 19.68 -6.22
C LYS A 155 -13.75 20.97 -6.61
N PRO A 156 -14.17 21.67 -7.67
CA PRO A 156 -13.54 22.92 -8.09
C PRO A 156 -13.55 24.04 -7.04
N ASP A 157 -14.47 23.98 -6.09
CA ASP A 157 -14.57 24.93 -4.96
C ASP A 157 -13.66 24.55 -3.76
N GLY A 158 -12.89 23.44 -3.90
CA GLY A 158 -11.99 22.94 -2.86
C GLY A 158 -12.66 22.02 -1.83
N THR A 159 -13.97 21.81 -1.91
CA THR A 159 -14.65 20.87 -1.00
C THR A 159 -14.43 19.42 -1.42
N ILE A 160 -14.42 18.52 -0.44
CA ILE A 160 -14.34 17.07 -0.68
C ILE A 160 -15.76 16.53 -0.89
N PRO A 161 -16.01 15.73 -1.94
CA PRO A 161 -17.30 15.05 -2.13
C PRO A 161 -17.68 14.21 -0.91
N GLU A 162 -18.98 14.09 -0.65
CA GLU A 162 -19.47 13.32 0.48
C GLU A 162 -19.16 11.83 0.36
N GLU A 163 -19.17 11.32 -0.86
CA GLU A 163 -18.80 9.95 -1.18
C GLU A 163 -17.34 9.66 -0.80
N ASP A 164 -16.42 10.58 -1.10
CA ASP A 164 -14.99 10.47 -0.75
C ASP A 164 -14.83 10.48 0.78
N LYS A 165 -15.53 11.37 1.50
CA LYS A 165 -15.49 11.45 2.96
C LYS A 165 -15.97 10.16 3.60
N ASN A 166 -17.12 9.62 3.17
CA ASN A 166 -17.68 8.39 3.70
C ASN A 166 -16.72 7.20 3.53
N LEU A 167 -16.01 7.13 2.39
CA LEU A 167 -15.00 6.11 2.16
C LEU A 167 -13.80 6.27 3.10
N LEU A 168 -13.28 7.49 3.27
CA LEU A 168 -12.15 7.77 4.17
C LEU A 168 -12.53 7.50 5.63
N GLU A 169 -13.73 7.91 6.07
CA GLU A 169 -14.25 7.63 7.40
C GLU A 169 -14.44 6.12 7.63
N GLY A 170 -14.94 5.40 6.62
CA GLY A 170 -15.09 3.96 6.70
C GLY A 170 -13.75 3.22 6.84
N ILE A 171 -12.72 3.66 6.11
CA ILE A 171 -11.35 3.13 6.25
C ILE A 171 -10.80 3.50 7.64
N GLY A 172 -10.98 4.75 8.09
CA GLY A 172 -10.55 5.22 9.40
C GLY A 172 -11.15 4.39 10.54
N ASN A 173 -12.47 4.20 10.53
CA ASN A 173 -13.17 3.39 11.53
C ASN A 173 -12.68 1.93 11.56
N TRP A 174 -12.32 1.36 10.40
CA TRP A 174 -11.71 0.03 10.34
C TRP A 174 -10.30 0.03 10.94
N LEU A 175 -9.49 1.05 10.65
CA LEU A 175 -8.14 1.21 11.17
C LEU A 175 -8.11 1.47 12.68
N ASP A 176 -9.13 2.14 13.25
CA ASP A 176 -9.26 2.32 14.70
C ASP A 176 -9.33 0.98 15.44
N VAL A 177 -9.84 -0.07 14.79
CA VAL A 177 -9.92 -1.43 15.33
C VAL A 177 -8.70 -2.29 14.96
N ASN A 178 -8.27 -2.21 13.69
CA ASN A 178 -7.30 -3.16 13.12
C ASN A 178 -5.95 -2.53 12.76
N GLY A 179 -5.74 -1.24 13.01
CA GLY A 179 -4.53 -0.52 12.62
C GLY A 179 -3.25 -1.12 13.18
N GLU A 180 -3.31 -1.80 14.34
CA GLU A 180 -2.18 -2.54 14.91
C GLU A 180 -1.63 -3.63 13.97
N ALA A 181 -2.50 -4.23 13.14
CA ALA A 181 -2.13 -5.23 12.14
C ALA A 181 -1.60 -4.62 10.82
N ILE A 182 -1.56 -3.29 10.71
CA ILE A 182 -1.16 -2.55 9.52
C ILE A 182 0.06 -1.67 9.77
N PHE A 183 0.00 -0.82 10.82
CA PHE A 183 1.04 0.19 11.07
C PHE A 183 2.24 -0.40 11.80
N GLU A 184 3.44 -0.02 11.32
CA GLU A 184 4.71 -0.48 11.88
C GLU A 184 4.84 -2.01 11.86
N THR A 185 4.21 -2.66 10.90
CA THR A 185 4.33 -4.11 10.69
C THR A 185 5.32 -4.43 9.58
N GLU A 186 5.87 -5.63 9.65
CA GLU A 186 6.69 -6.23 8.61
C GLU A 186 5.93 -7.38 7.93
N THR A 187 6.42 -7.82 6.81
CA THR A 187 5.90 -9.00 6.13
C THR A 187 6.26 -10.28 6.91
N TRP A 188 5.41 -11.29 6.78
CA TRP A 188 5.73 -12.64 7.25
C TRP A 188 6.29 -13.50 6.12
N ASP A 189 6.75 -14.73 6.41
CA ASP A 189 7.30 -15.68 5.43
C ASP A 189 6.34 -15.95 4.25
N GLN A 190 5.05 -15.78 4.47
CA GLN A 190 3.99 -15.86 3.49
C GLN A 190 3.10 -14.63 3.60
N TYR A 191 2.73 -14.04 2.46
CA TYR A 191 1.81 -12.89 2.47
C TYR A 191 0.37 -13.27 2.86
N GLY A 192 -0.01 -14.52 2.67
CA GLY A 192 -1.38 -14.96 2.95
C GLY A 192 -1.70 -16.34 2.43
N GLU A 193 -2.94 -16.77 2.69
CA GLU A 193 -3.51 -18.00 2.14
C GLU A 193 -4.95 -17.76 1.67
N GLY A 194 -5.51 -18.70 0.94
CA GLY A 194 -6.89 -18.70 0.50
C GLY A 194 -7.08 -18.99 -0.98
N PRO A 195 -8.34 -19.06 -1.44
CA PRO A 195 -8.67 -19.42 -2.81
C PRO A 195 -8.46 -18.30 -3.82
N THR A 196 -8.50 -17.03 -3.39
CA THR A 196 -8.42 -15.89 -4.31
C THR A 196 -6.96 -15.62 -4.70
N LYS A 197 -6.66 -15.81 -5.98
CA LYS A 197 -5.34 -15.58 -6.55
C LYS A 197 -5.34 -14.42 -7.52
N MET A 198 -4.29 -13.63 -7.49
CA MET A 198 -4.03 -12.58 -8.46
C MET A 198 -3.22 -13.17 -9.63
N ASN A 199 -3.79 -13.15 -10.81
CA ASN A 199 -3.16 -13.75 -12.00
C ASN A 199 -2.24 -12.77 -12.74
N GLU A 200 -2.42 -11.48 -12.55
CA GLU A 200 -1.67 -10.43 -13.22
C GLU A 200 -1.19 -9.39 -12.20
N ALA A 201 0.11 -9.12 -12.20
CA ALA A 201 0.77 -8.14 -11.35
C ALA A 201 1.23 -6.90 -12.12
N GLY A 202 1.72 -5.91 -11.41
CA GLY A 202 2.35 -4.72 -11.97
C GLY A 202 1.38 -3.57 -12.26
N PRO A 203 1.87 -2.50 -12.89
CA PRO A 203 1.08 -1.29 -13.15
C PRO A 203 -0.21 -1.57 -13.91
N PHE A 204 -1.28 -0.89 -13.52
CA PHE A 204 -2.63 -0.99 -14.12
C PHE A 204 -3.29 -2.39 -14.03
N SER A 205 -2.80 -3.27 -13.18
CA SER A 205 -3.39 -4.61 -12.99
C SER A 205 -4.81 -4.55 -12.40
N ASP A 206 -5.15 -3.52 -11.62
CA ASP A 206 -6.49 -3.33 -11.04
C ASP A 206 -7.58 -3.14 -12.09
N ASN A 207 -7.23 -2.62 -13.26
CA ASN A 207 -8.17 -2.41 -14.37
C ASN A 207 -8.47 -3.70 -15.14
N ARG A 208 -7.73 -4.78 -14.87
CA ARG A 208 -7.83 -6.03 -15.65
C ARG A 208 -8.68 -7.09 -14.98
N ALA A 209 -8.63 -7.16 -13.64
CA ALA A 209 -9.43 -8.12 -12.90
C ALA A 209 -9.78 -7.59 -11.49
N LYS A 210 -11.07 -7.57 -11.17
CA LYS A 210 -11.52 -7.30 -9.81
C LYS A 210 -11.31 -8.55 -8.95
N LEU A 211 -10.52 -8.43 -7.89
CA LEU A 211 -10.37 -9.49 -6.88
C LEU A 211 -11.56 -9.47 -5.92
N ILE A 212 -12.21 -10.61 -5.77
CA ILE A 212 -13.31 -10.79 -4.83
C ILE A 212 -12.84 -11.78 -3.78
N TYR A 213 -12.50 -11.26 -2.62
CA TYR A 213 -12.05 -12.08 -1.50
C TYR A 213 -13.21 -12.71 -0.74
N THR A 214 -12.92 -13.77 -0.03
CA THR A 214 -13.84 -14.56 0.77
C THR A 214 -13.38 -14.66 2.22
N ALA A 215 -14.20 -15.21 3.09
CA ALA A 215 -13.82 -15.50 4.48
C ALA A 215 -12.73 -16.59 4.62
N LYS A 216 -12.29 -17.19 3.52
CA LYS A 216 -11.18 -18.15 3.49
C LYS A 216 -9.85 -17.51 3.06
N ASP A 217 -9.88 -16.25 2.66
CA ASP A 217 -8.68 -15.52 2.29
C ASP A 217 -8.13 -14.80 3.51
N PHE A 218 -6.88 -15.09 3.85
CA PHE A 218 -6.13 -14.46 4.93
C PHE A 218 -4.92 -13.72 4.39
N ARG A 219 -4.54 -12.64 5.09
CA ARG A 219 -3.28 -11.93 4.88
C ARG A 219 -2.52 -11.83 6.18
N PHE A 220 -1.19 -11.89 6.09
CA PHE A 220 -0.33 -11.97 7.25
C PHE A 220 0.62 -10.77 7.33
N THR A 221 0.81 -10.26 8.55
CA THR A 221 1.81 -9.26 8.91
C THR A 221 2.41 -9.62 10.27
N THR A 222 3.59 -9.10 10.59
CA THR A 222 4.23 -9.33 11.88
C THR A 222 4.68 -8.03 12.53
N LYS A 223 4.73 -8.02 13.87
CA LYS A 223 5.35 -6.95 14.65
C LYS A 223 5.85 -7.55 15.96
N ASP A 224 7.14 -7.44 16.21
CA ASP A 224 7.78 -8.06 17.38
C ASP A 224 7.48 -9.58 17.48
N ASN A 225 6.90 -10.03 18.59
CA ASN A 225 6.46 -11.40 18.78
C ASN A 225 5.02 -11.68 18.32
N PHE A 226 4.35 -10.72 17.69
CA PHE A 226 3.00 -10.87 17.19
C PHE A 226 2.98 -11.27 15.72
N LEU A 227 2.08 -12.19 15.38
CA LEU A 227 1.66 -12.49 14.02
C LEU A 227 0.20 -12.11 13.89
N TYR A 228 -0.12 -11.31 12.88
CA TYR A 228 -1.50 -10.94 12.58
C TYR A 228 -1.98 -11.75 11.38
N ALA A 229 -3.13 -12.40 11.56
CA ALA A 229 -3.84 -13.10 10.50
C ALA A 229 -5.16 -12.39 10.23
N THR A 230 -5.22 -11.61 9.16
CA THR A 230 -6.40 -10.82 8.80
C THR A 230 -7.27 -11.58 7.80
N ALA A 231 -8.46 -12.00 8.26
CA ALA A 231 -9.50 -12.60 7.42
C ALA A 231 -10.17 -11.52 6.55
N LEU A 232 -10.23 -11.75 5.24
CA LEU A 232 -10.85 -10.82 4.28
C LEU A 232 -12.37 -11.03 4.13
N GLY A 233 -12.98 -11.66 5.10
CA GLY A 233 -14.42 -11.84 5.26
C GLY A 233 -14.74 -12.53 6.58
N TRP A 234 -15.97 -12.36 7.08
CA TRP A 234 -16.38 -12.99 8.33
C TRP A 234 -16.65 -14.49 8.14
N PRO A 235 -15.94 -15.37 8.87
CA PRO A 235 -16.16 -16.81 8.77
C PRO A 235 -17.58 -17.19 9.18
N SER A 236 -18.21 -18.11 8.46
CA SER A 236 -19.57 -18.58 8.77
C SER A 236 -19.59 -19.75 9.79
N LYS A 237 -18.45 -20.37 10.06
CA LYS A 237 -18.24 -21.51 10.96
C LYS A 237 -16.80 -21.51 11.46
N ASP A 238 -16.45 -22.45 12.32
CA ASP A 238 -15.07 -22.72 12.73
C ASP A 238 -14.18 -22.92 11.51
N PHE A 239 -12.94 -22.46 11.60
CA PHE A 239 -12.00 -22.44 10.48
C PHE A 239 -10.58 -22.77 10.92
N THR A 240 -9.74 -23.05 9.96
CA THR A 240 -8.32 -23.35 10.16
C THR A 240 -7.49 -22.42 9.28
N ILE A 241 -6.46 -21.82 9.86
CA ILE A 241 -5.43 -21.09 9.15
C ILE A 241 -4.29 -22.10 8.93
N GLU A 242 -4.21 -22.65 7.71
CA GLU A 242 -3.33 -23.78 7.39
C GLU A 242 -1.85 -23.38 7.39
N SER A 243 -1.54 -22.16 6.98
CA SER A 243 -0.16 -21.62 6.98
C SER A 243 0.45 -21.51 8.38
N ILE A 244 -0.37 -21.47 9.44
CA ILE A 244 0.09 -21.39 10.84
C ILE A 244 0.03 -22.81 11.45
N TYR A 245 0.85 -23.71 10.91
CA TYR A 245 0.92 -25.09 11.41
C TYR A 245 1.98 -25.24 12.49
N LYS A 246 1.76 -26.19 13.38
CA LYS A 246 2.60 -26.46 14.53
C LYS A 246 3.90 -27.16 14.14
N LEU A 247 5.03 -26.56 14.44
CA LEU A 247 6.37 -27.15 14.34
C LEU A 247 6.83 -27.70 15.69
N PHE A 248 6.63 -26.91 16.75
CA PHE A 248 7.05 -27.26 18.13
C PHE A 248 5.89 -27.11 19.11
N ASP A 249 6.04 -27.63 20.32
CA ASP A 249 5.07 -27.44 21.39
C ASP A 249 5.13 -26.00 21.95
N ASN A 250 3.95 -25.45 22.21
CA ASN A 250 3.81 -24.13 22.84
C ASN A 250 4.39 -22.94 22.06
N GLU A 251 4.36 -22.94 20.74
CA GLU A 251 4.79 -21.82 19.90
C GLU A 251 3.87 -20.60 20.01
N ILE A 252 2.59 -20.85 20.25
CA ILE A 252 1.55 -19.82 20.42
C ILE A 252 1.16 -19.76 21.90
N GLU A 253 1.17 -18.57 22.44
CA GLU A 253 0.75 -18.28 23.82
C GLU A 253 -0.72 -17.88 23.85
N ARG A 254 -1.16 -17.02 22.91
CA ARG A 254 -2.49 -16.44 22.93
C ARG A 254 -2.97 -16.11 21.51
N VAL A 255 -4.28 -16.17 21.32
CA VAL A 255 -4.96 -15.70 20.11
C VAL A 255 -6.10 -14.78 20.53
N GLU A 256 -6.16 -13.60 19.94
CA GLU A 256 -7.15 -12.57 20.23
C GLU A 256 -7.75 -12.07 18.91
N LEU A 257 -9.01 -11.63 18.94
CA LEU A 257 -9.62 -10.92 17.83
C LEU A 257 -9.58 -9.42 18.13
N LEU A 258 -8.91 -8.62 17.29
CA LEU A 258 -8.83 -7.18 17.50
C LEU A 258 -10.22 -6.55 17.56
N GLY A 259 -10.42 -5.63 18.51
CA GLY A 259 -11.70 -4.97 18.76
C GLY A 259 -12.72 -5.81 19.50
N SER A 260 -12.39 -7.05 19.91
CA SER A 260 -13.26 -7.90 20.72
C SER A 260 -12.69 -8.12 22.13
N ALA A 261 -13.55 -8.09 23.13
CA ALA A 261 -13.22 -8.53 24.49
C ALA A 261 -13.48 -10.03 24.71
N ASP A 262 -14.08 -10.68 23.74
CA ASP A 262 -14.45 -12.11 23.85
C ASP A 262 -13.18 -12.97 23.74
N LYS A 263 -13.12 -14.01 24.57
CA LYS A 263 -12.04 -14.99 24.49
C LYS A 263 -12.18 -15.82 23.21
N VAL A 264 -11.10 -15.88 22.43
CA VAL A 264 -11.03 -16.75 21.25
C VAL A 264 -10.62 -18.16 21.69
N GLU A 265 -11.43 -19.15 21.38
CA GLU A 265 -11.09 -20.55 21.56
C GLU A 265 -10.32 -21.06 20.34
N TRP A 266 -9.15 -21.67 20.59
CA TRP A 266 -8.25 -22.11 19.52
C TRP A 266 -7.48 -23.38 19.87
N LYS A 267 -6.98 -24.05 18.84
CA LYS A 267 -6.11 -25.22 18.96
C LYS A 267 -5.03 -25.19 17.88
N HIS A 268 -3.77 -25.29 18.26
CA HIS A 268 -2.64 -25.33 17.34
C HIS A 268 -2.23 -26.77 17.05
N THR A 269 -2.28 -27.19 15.78
CA THR A 269 -2.00 -28.54 15.32
C THR A 269 -1.05 -28.55 14.13
N ARG A 270 -0.65 -29.72 13.66
CA ARG A 270 0.15 -29.86 12.44
C ARG A 270 -0.61 -29.48 11.17
N ASP A 271 -1.94 -29.44 11.22
CA ASP A 271 -2.78 -29.06 10.07
C ASP A 271 -3.05 -27.55 10.05
N GLY A 272 -2.64 -26.82 11.10
CA GLY A 272 -2.83 -25.37 11.21
C GLY A 272 -3.33 -24.90 12.56
N LEU A 273 -3.63 -23.60 12.63
CA LEU A 273 -4.29 -22.95 13.75
C LEU A 273 -5.80 -23.03 13.57
N HIS A 274 -6.43 -23.90 14.35
CA HIS A 274 -7.89 -24.02 14.39
C HIS A 274 -8.47 -22.95 15.30
N ILE A 275 -9.47 -22.22 14.84
CA ILE A 275 -10.17 -21.19 15.59
C ILE A 275 -11.64 -21.50 15.60
N THR A 276 -12.23 -21.57 16.81
CA THR A 276 -13.67 -21.57 16.96
C THR A 276 -14.18 -20.19 16.58
N ARG A 277 -15.15 -20.15 15.68
CA ARG A 277 -15.68 -18.89 15.17
C ARG A 277 -16.23 -18.04 16.32
N PRO A 278 -15.74 -16.78 16.52
CA PRO A 278 -16.33 -15.88 17.48
C PRO A 278 -17.78 -15.52 17.11
N ASP A 279 -18.64 -15.33 18.12
CA ASP A 279 -20.05 -15.04 17.89
C ASP A 279 -20.28 -13.63 17.33
N ASN A 280 -19.53 -12.65 17.83
CA ASN A 280 -19.72 -11.24 17.53
C ASN A 280 -18.64 -10.71 16.57
N LYS A 281 -19.07 -9.95 15.57
CA LYS A 281 -18.17 -9.16 14.73
C LYS A 281 -17.72 -7.91 15.48
N PRO A 282 -16.41 -7.63 15.58
CA PRO A 282 -15.92 -6.40 16.22
C PRO A 282 -16.05 -5.16 15.33
N CYS A 283 -16.08 -5.35 14.01
CA CYS A 283 -16.13 -4.29 13.00
C CYS A 283 -16.72 -4.81 11.68
N GLU A 284 -16.64 -4.02 10.63
CA GLU A 284 -17.00 -4.43 9.26
C GLU A 284 -15.72 -4.65 8.41
N HIS A 285 -15.88 -5.14 7.20
CA HIS A 285 -14.91 -5.33 6.11
C HIS A 285 -13.93 -6.50 6.30
N SER A 286 -13.05 -6.47 7.32
CA SER A 286 -12.03 -7.49 7.57
C SER A 286 -11.71 -7.60 9.06
N TYR A 287 -11.12 -8.75 9.49
CA TYR A 287 -11.04 -9.13 10.90
C TYR A 287 -9.66 -9.68 11.22
N SER A 288 -8.90 -8.98 12.07
CA SER A 288 -7.53 -9.34 12.38
C SER A 288 -7.44 -10.16 13.68
N PHE A 289 -6.89 -11.36 13.55
CA PHE A 289 -6.53 -12.20 14.69
C PHE A 289 -5.07 -11.90 15.06
N LYS A 290 -4.87 -11.45 16.29
CA LYS A 290 -3.54 -11.23 16.88
C LYS A 290 -3.09 -12.51 17.56
N ILE A 291 -1.97 -13.05 17.11
CA ILE A 291 -1.38 -14.29 17.59
C ILE A 291 -0.09 -13.96 18.31
N THR A 292 -0.08 -14.09 19.64
CA THR A 292 1.12 -13.92 20.44
C THR A 292 1.97 -15.17 20.35
N ARG A 293 3.17 -15.05 19.77
CA ARG A 293 4.15 -16.14 19.70
C ARG A 293 5.01 -16.10 20.95
N LYS A 294 5.42 -17.26 21.45
CA LYS A 294 6.44 -17.31 22.49
C LYS A 294 7.75 -16.78 21.95
N GLU A 295 8.43 -15.97 22.76
CA GLU A 295 9.81 -15.64 22.46
C GLU A 295 10.62 -16.94 22.41
N SER A 296 11.41 -17.09 21.35
CA SER A 296 12.38 -18.20 21.27
C SER A 296 13.39 -18.03 22.41
N LEU A 297 13.49 -19.05 23.25
CA LEU A 297 14.53 -19.14 24.28
C LEU A 297 15.93 -19.10 23.68
#